data_34a84c7986b25996f9af653c13db7a07
#
_entry.id   34a84c7986b25996f9af653c13db7a07
#
_cell.length_a   1.000
_cell.length_b   1.000
_cell.length_c   1.000
_cell.angle_alpha   90.00
_cell.angle_beta   90.00
_cell.angle_gamma   90.00
#
_symmetry.space_group_name_H-M   'P 1'
#
loop_
_entity.id
_entity.type
_entity.pdbx_description
1 polymer ?
#
loop_
_entity_poly.entity_id
_entity_poly.type
_entity_poly.pdbx_seq_one_letter_code
_entity_poly.pdbx_strand_id
1 'polypeptide(L)'
;CSQSRGLGDVYKRQILSLSPKTKVYGRACPLWVALAEEGHSMPIASLQELAVPVVRHGIRGFSKTPNTVLLGCTHFPVISSYLAAQLPEGTRIVEAGETVASELDVVLKNNALLSNDSDKSPVVRYIATDNMSRFLSVGQFFLGEKIDHVELVQIGGAGSRQD
;
A
#
# COMPACT_ATOMS: atom_id res chain seq x y z
N CYS A 1 -5.92 6.86 10.40
CA CYS A 1 -7.00 6.33 9.53
C CYS A 1 -8.31 7.12 9.54
N SER A 2 -8.52 8.06 10.46
CA SER A 2 -9.68 8.97 10.38
C SER A 2 -9.59 9.96 9.21
N GLN A 3 -8.38 10.20 8.70
CA GLN A 3 -8.14 10.99 7.49
C GLN A 3 -8.52 10.28 6.19
N SER A 4 -8.68 8.96 6.19
CA SER A 4 -9.05 8.20 5.00
C SER A 4 -10.46 8.48 4.48
N ARG A 5 -11.36 9.03 5.30
CA ARG A 5 -12.69 9.45 4.82
C ARG A 5 -12.60 10.58 3.80
N GLY A 6 -11.67 11.53 3.98
CA GLY A 6 -11.45 12.61 3.02
C GLY A 6 -10.85 12.12 1.68
N LEU A 7 -9.87 11.20 1.72
CA LEU A 7 -9.28 10.60 0.52
C LEU A 7 -10.28 9.75 -0.25
N GLY A 8 -11.10 8.96 0.43
CA GLY A 8 -12.16 8.17 -0.20
C GLY A 8 -13.15 9.04 -0.98
N ASP A 9 -13.49 10.21 -0.46
CA ASP A 9 -14.37 11.16 -1.15
C ASP A 9 -13.68 11.83 -2.34
N VAL A 10 -12.36 12.05 -2.30
CA VAL A 10 -11.57 12.56 -3.44
C VAL A 10 -11.57 11.53 -4.57
N TYR A 11 -11.20 10.28 -4.31
CA TYR A 11 -11.21 9.21 -5.31
C TYR A 11 -12.61 8.99 -5.89
N LYS A 12 -13.63 8.99 -5.05
CA LYS A 12 -15.01 8.88 -5.51
C LYS A 12 -15.39 9.98 -6.50
N ARG A 13 -15.04 11.23 -6.20
CA ARG A 13 -15.30 12.36 -7.11
C ARG A 13 -14.53 12.20 -8.42
N GLN A 14 -13.26 11.81 -8.38
CA GLN A 14 -12.45 11.57 -9.57
C GLN A 14 -13.03 10.47 -10.45
N ILE A 15 -13.38 9.33 -9.88
CA ILE A 15 -14.01 8.23 -10.63
C ILE A 15 -15.31 8.70 -11.27
N LEU A 16 -16.17 9.40 -10.52
CA LEU A 16 -17.46 9.88 -11.04
C LEU A 16 -17.31 10.99 -12.08
N SER A 17 -16.22 11.78 -12.06
CA SER A 17 -15.93 12.76 -13.11
C SER A 17 -15.56 12.09 -14.43
N LEU A 18 -14.83 10.97 -14.37
CA LEU A 18 -14.44 10.20 -15.55
C LEU A 18 -15.55 9.26 -16.04
N SER A 19 -16.33 8.73 -15.13
CA SER A 19 -17.43 7.79 -15.41
C SER A 19 -18.65 8.05 -14.52
N PRO A 20 -19.53 8.98 -14.91
CA PRO A 20 -20.67 9.42 -14.07
C PRO A 20 -21.70 8.32 -13.75
N LYS A 21 -21.74 7.25 -14.55
CA LYS A 21 -22.64 6.11 -14.34
C LYS A 21 -22.09 5.06 -13.37
N THR A 22 -20.82 5.15 -12.99
CA THR A 22 -20.17 4.22 -12.06
C THR A 22 -20.76 4.35 -10.66
N LYS A 23 -21.07 3.23 -10.02
CA LYS A 23 -21.51 3.22 -8.62
C LYS A 23 -20.29 3.00 -7.73
N VAL A 24 -19.93 3.97 -6.93
CA VAL A 24 -18.77 3.94 -6.03
C VAL A 24 -19.22 3.87 -4.59
N TYR A 25 -18.75 2.83 -3.88
CA TYR A 25 -18.98 2.62 -2.45
C TYR A 25 -17.64 2.65 -1.73
N GLY A 26 -17.51 3.46 -0.71
CA GLY A 26 -16.31 3.52 0.12
C GLY A 26 -16.55 2.90 1.49
N ARG A 27 -15.53 2.21 2.01
CA ARG A 27 -15.52 1.65 3.35
C ARG A 27 -14.14 1.78 4.00
N ALA A 28 -14.12 2.30 5.23
CA ALA A 28 -12.91 2.28 6.04
C ALA A 28 -12.72 0.89 6.67
N CYS A 29 -11.52 0.33 6.55
CA CYS A 29 -11.16 -0.99 7.05
C CYS A 29 -9.97 -0.89 8.03
N PRO A 30 -10.14 -0.29 9.23
CA PRO A 30 -9.05 -0.09 10.18
C PRO A 30 -8.41 -1.41 10.66
N LEU A 31 -9.19 -2.48 10.77
CA LEU A 31 -8.66 -3.80 11.12
C LEU A 31 -7.72 -4.37 10.07
N TRP A 32 -7.86 -3.99 8.81
CA TRP A 32 -6.94 -4.42 7.76
C TRP A 32 -5.57 -3.78 7.93
N VAL A 33 -5.53 -2.52 8.38
CA VAL A 33 -4.27 -1.82 8.68
C VAL A 33 -3.56 -2.51 9.84
N ALA A 34 -4.28 -2.77 10.94
CA ALA A 34 -3.72 -3.46 12.09
C ALA A 34 -3.19 -4.86 11.71
N LEU A 35 -3.94 -5.62 10.92
CA LEU A 35 -3.51 -6.93 10.43
C LEU A 35 -2.24 -6.85 9.58
N ALA A 36 -2.14 -5.87 8.70
CA ALA A 36 -0.97 -5.66 7.86
C ALA A 36 0.27 -5.26 8.69
N GLU A 37 0.09 -4.38 9.67
CA GLU A 37 1.20 -3.92 10.52
C GLU A 37 1.71 -4.98 11.49
N GLU A 38 0.82 -5.80 12.04
CA GLU A 38 1.19 -6.83 13.02
C GLU A 38 1.49 -8.19 12.37
N GLY A 39 1.08 -8.39 11.13
CA GLY A 39 1.23 -9.66 10.40
C GLY A 39 2.69 -10.12 10.27
N HIS A 40 3.65 -9.18 10.23
CA HIS A 40 5.08 -9.48 10.13
C HIS A 40 5.63 -10.27 11.34
N SER A 41 4.98 -10.15 12.50
CA SER A 41 5.37 -10.83 13.75
C SER A 41 4.69 -12.18 13.94
N MET A 42 3.76 -12.54 13.06
CA MET A 42 2.94 -13.75 13.19
C MET A 42 3.49 -14.92 12.37
N PRO A 43 3.39 -16.16 12.87
CA PRO A 43 3.53 -17.35 12.02
C PRO A 43 2.52 -17.28 10.87
N ILE A 44 2.93 -17.74 9.68
CA ILE A 44 2.08 -17.71 8.47
C ILE A 44 0.71 -18.36 8.69
N ALA A 45 0.65 -19.48 9.39
CA ALA A 45 -0.61 -20.16 9.70
C ALA A 45 -1.56 -19.29 10.52
N SER A 46 -1.04 -18.63 11.57
CA SER A 46 -1.82 -17.72 12.42
C SER A 46 -2.30 -16.50 11.67
N LEU A 47 -1.45 -15.95 10.79
CA LEU A 47 -1.84 -14.83 9.92
C LEU A 47 -2.98 -15.24 8.98
N GLN A 48 -2.92 -16.43 8.38
CA GLN A 48 -3.98 -16.95 7.51
C GLN A 48 -5.31 -17.13 8.26
N GLU A 49 -5.26 -17.69 9.46
CA GLU A 49 -6.46 -17.87 10.29
C GLU A 49 -7.13 -16.55 10.66
N LEU A 50 -6.36 -15.50 10.94
CA LEU A 50 -6.87 -14.18 11.28
C LEU A 50 -7.29 -13.37 10.06
N ALA A 51 -6.58 -13.47 8.95
CA ALA A 51 -6.81 -12.65 7.76
C ALA A 51 -8.19 -12.88 7.17
N VAL A 52 -8.65 -14.12 7.07
CA VAL A 52 -9.94 -14.45 6.45
C VAL A 52 -11.12 -13.78 7.18
N PRO A 53 -11.33 -13.94 8.50
CA PRO A 53 -12.44 -13.29 9.19
C PRO A 53 -12.32 -11.76 9.19
N VAL A 54 -11.11 -11.20 9.30
CA VAL A 54 -10.86 -9.75 9.27
C VAL A 54 -11.20 -9.18 7.89
N VAL A 55 -10.77 -9.82 6.82
CA VAL A 55 -11.10 -9.41 5.45
C VAL A 55 -12.61 -9.51 5.21
N ARG A 56 -13.24 -10.62 5.57
CA ARG A 56 -14.69 -10.81 5.47
C ARG A 56 -15.47 -9.74 6.23
N HIS A 57 -15.01 -9.33 7.42
CA HIS A 57 -15.63 -8.24 8.16
C HIS A 57 -15.58 -6.93 7.37
N GLY A 58 -14.47 -6.64 6.70
CA GLY A 58 -14.30 -5.45 5.88
C GLY A 58 -15.22 -5.38 4.67
N ILE A 59 -15.48 -6.51 4.01
CA ILE A 59 -16.34 -6.56 2.83
C ILE A 59 -17.83 -6.80 3.14
N ARG A 60 -18.19 -7.11 4.39
CA ARG A 60 -19.61 -7.26 4.80
C ARG A 60 -20.39 -5.97 4.60
N GLY A 61 -21.63 -6.11 4.14
CA GLY A 61 -22.58 -4.98 4.04
C GLY A 61 -22.49 -4.19 2.75
N PHE A 62 -21.67 -4.58 1.79
CA PHE A 62 -21.90 -4.14 0.42
C PHE A 62 -23.15 -4.85 -0.13
N SER A 63 -24.13 -4.05 -0.52
CA SER A 63 -25.41 -4.56 -1.03
C SER A 63 -25.30 -5.23 -2.39
N LYS A 64 -24.18 -5.08 -3.06
CA LYS A 64 -23.90 -5.64 -4.39
C LYS A 64 -22.46 -6.09 -4.47
N THR A 65 -22.22 -7.17 -5.20
CA THR A 65 -20.92 -7.63 -5.58
C THR A 65 -20.21 -6.57 -6.43
N PRO A 66 -19.01 -6.13 -6.06
CA PRO A 66 -18.24 -5.19 -6.87
C PRO A 66 -17.62 -5.88 -8.08
N ASN A 67 -17.57 -5.21 -9.23
CA ASN A 67 -16.75 -5.63 -10.36
C ASN A 67 -15.27 -5.29 -10.14
N THR A 68 -15.02 -4.24 -9.37
CA THR A 68 -13.68 -3.75 -9.08
C THR A 68 -13.59 -3.32 -7.63
N VAL A 69 -12.49 -3.70 -6.98
CA VAL A 69 -12.12 -3.25 -5.64
C VAL A 69 -10.85 -2.42 -5.75
N LEU A 70 -10.90 -1.15 -5.35
CA LEU A 70 -9.73 -0.27 -5.26
C LEU A 70 -9.19 -0.29 -3.84
N LEU A 71 -7.93 -0.69 -3.69
CA LEU A 71 -7.21 -0.67 -2.43
C LEU A 71 -6.65 0.75 -2.18
N GLY A 72 -7.44 1.58 -1.52
CA GLY A 72 -7.11 2.99 -1.26
C GLY A 72 -6.21 3.22 -0.03
N CYS A 73 -5.39 2.26 0.34
CA CYS A 73 -4.45 2.34 1.45
C CYS A 73 -3.19 1.54 1.12
N THR A 74 -2.02 2.09 1.45
CA THR A 74 -0.71 1.46 1.18
C THR A 74 -0.49 0.14 1.94
N HIS A 75 -1.24 -0.11 3.01
CA HIS A 75 -1.17 -1.35 3.78
C HIS A 75 -1.92 -2.52 3.12
N PHE A 76 -2.93 -2.23 2.30
CA PHE A 76 -3.83 -3.26 1.80
C PHE A 76 -3.25 -4.24 0.78
N PRO A 77 -2.21 -3.90 -0.02
CA PRO A 77 -1.56 -4.88 -0.88
C PRO A 77 -1.06 -6.13 -0.15
N VAL A 78 -0.58 -5.99 1.11
CA VAL A 78 -0.11 -7.12 1.94
C VAL A 78 -1.19 -8.18 2.16
N ILE A 79 -2.46 -7.79 2.17
CA ILE A 79 -3.60 -8.68 2.38
C ILE A 79 -4.41 -8.95 1.11
N SER A 80 -3.95 -8.49 -0.05
CA SER A 80 -4.73 -8.57 -1.30
C SER A 80 -5.03 -9.99 -1.72
N SER A 81 -4.12 -10.94 -1.49
CA SER A 81 -4.35 -12.37 -1.76
C SER A 81 -5.48 -12.96 -0.92
N TYR A 82 -5.56 -12.60 0.36
CA TYR A 82 -6.67 -13.02 1.22
C TYR A 82 -8.00 -12.39 0.80
N LEU A 83 -7.95 -11.15 0.34
CA LEU A 83 -9.12 -10.46 -0.21
C LEU A 83 -9.60 -11.11 -1.51
N ALA A 84 -8.69 -11.39 -2.43
CA ALA A 84 -9.01 -12.06 -3.69
C ALA A 84 -9.75 -13.38 -3.47
N ALA A 85 -9.30 -14.18 -2.49
CA ALA A 85 -9.94 -15.43 -2.13
C ALA A 85 -11.36 -15.30 -1.53
N GLN A 86 -11.77 -14.09 -1.13
CA GLN A 86 -13.11 -13.82 -0.56
C GLN A 86 -14.03 -13.07 -1.54
N LEU A 87 -13.53 -12.68 -2.68
CA LEU A 87 -14.29 -11.98 -3.72
C LEU A 87 -14.76 -13.00 -4.79
N PRO A 88 -15.87 -12.71 -5.46
CA PRO A 88 -16.32 -13.52 -6.59
C PRO A 88 -15.26 -13.54 -7.70
N GLU A 89 -15.23 -14.65 -8.42
CA GLU A 89 -14.40 -14.79 -9.61
C GLU A 89 -14.66 -13.66 -10.62
N GLY A 90 -13.59 -13.14 -11.22
CA GLY A 90 -13.66 -12.02 -12.15
C GLY A 90 -13.70 -10.64 -11.49
N THR A 91 -13.75 -10.53 -10.15
CA THR A 91 -13.58 -9.23 -9.48
C THR A 91 -12.15 -8.73 -9.65
N ARG A 92 -11.99 -7.54 -10.25
CA ARG A 92 -10.68 -6.90 -10.42
C ARG A 92 -10.25 -6.21 -9.13
N ILE A 93 -9.06 -6.49 -8.65
CA ILE A 93 -8.40 -5.71 -7.60
C ILE A 93 -7.46 -4.71 -8.26
N VAL A 94 -7.49 -3.47 -7.83
CA VAL A 94 -6.63 -2.37 -8.29
C VAL A 94 -5.83 -1.85 -7.11
N GLU A 95 -4.52 -1.88 -7.25
CA GLU A 95 -3.56 -1.41 -6.26
C GLU A 95 -2.91 -0.11 -6.73
N ALA A 96 -2.75 0.85 -5.83
CA ALA A 96 -2.17 2.14 -6.18
C ALA A 96 -0.70 2.01 -6.59
N GLY A 97 0.05 1.11 -5.97
CA GLY A 97 1.49 0.92 -6.23
C GLY A 97 1.78 0.55 -7.68
N GLU A 98 1.14 -0.48 -8.20
CA GLU A 98 1.31 -0.91 -9.59
C GLU A 98 0.90 0.16 -10.60
N THR A 99 -0.24 0.82 -10.33
CA THR A 99 -0.76 1.87 -11.20
C THR A 99 0.20 3.07 -11.26
N VAL A 100 0.71 3.50 -10.10
CA VAL A 100 1.67 4.61 -10.02
C VAL A 100 3.00 4.24 -10.67
N ALA A 101 3.51 3.04 -10.45
CA ALA A 101 4.75 2.58 -11.07
C ALA A 101 4.65 2.54 -12.60
N SER A 102 3.53 2.05 -13.12
CA SER A 102 3.28 2.04 -14.57
C SER A 102 3.21 3.44 -15.17
N GLU A 103 2.53 4.36 -14.50
CA GLU A 103 2.45 5.76 -14.95
C GLU A 103 3.79 6.46 -14.85
N LEU A 104 4.58 6.21 -13.80
CA LEU A 104 5.91 6.74 -13.64
C LEU A 104 6.84 6.30 -14.78
N ASP A 105 6.78 5.04 -15.18
CA ASP A 105 7.55 4.53 -16.33
C ASP A 105 7.22 5.31 -17.62
N VAL A 106 5.92 5.55 -17.87
CA VAL A 106 5.48 6.36 -19.03
C VAL A 106 6.01 7.80 -18.95
N VAL A 107 5.91 8.42 -17.76
CA VAL A 107 6.40 9.80 -17.55
C VAL A 107 7.91 9.89 -17.76
N LEU A 108 8.68 8.94 -17.21
CA LEU A 108 10.12 8.90 -17.37
C LEU A 108 10.55 8.73 -18.83
N LYS A 109 9.88 7.82 -19.56
CA LYS A 109 10.13 7.62 -21.01
C LYS A 109 9.84 8.87 -21.82
N ASN A 110 8.68 9.48 -21.61
CA ASN A 110 8.24 10.64 -22.37
C ASN A 110 9.10 11.88 -22.16
N ASN A 111 9.75 11.97 -21.00
CA ASN A 111 10.64 13.10 -20.65
C ASN A 111 12.12 12.77 -20.81
N ALA A 112 12.49 11.62 -21.37
CA ALA A 112 13.87 11.16 -21.52
C ALA A 112 14.65 11.14 -20.18
N LEU A 113 13.97 10.77 -19.08
CA LEU A 113 14.54 10.71 -17.72
C LEU A 113 14.93 9.29 -17.29
N LEU A 114 14.76 8.30 -18.17
CA LEU A 114 15.25 6.95 -17.89
C LEU A 114 16.77 6.95 -17.80
N SER A 115 17.31 6.16 -16.87
CA SER A 115 18.75 5.91 -16.83
C SER A 115 19.18 5.18 -18.10
N ASN A 116 20.23 5.70 -18.75
CA ASN A 116 20.85 5.04 -19.91
C ASN A 116 21.96 4.06 -19.47
N ASP A 117 22.18 3.90 -18.18
CA ASP A 117 23.26 3.10 -17.61
C ASP A 117 22.74 1.67 -17.35
N SER A 118 22.57 0.91 -18.44
CA SER A 118 22.10 -0.48 -18.38
C SER A 118 23.07 -1.44 -17.66
N ASP A 119 24.33 -1.01 -17.48
CA ASP A 119 25.40 -1.86 -16.96
C ASP A 119 25.53 -1.76 -15.43
N LYS A 120 24.82 -0.82 -14.78
CA LYS A 120 24.79 -0.67 -13.33
C LYS A 120 23.56 -1.29 -12.71
N SER A 121 23.80 -2.17 -11.76
CA SER A 121 22.74 -2.64 -10.88
C SER A 121 22.15 -1.46 -10.09
N PRO A 122 20.83 -1.37 -9.95
CA PRO A 122 20.19 -0.31 -9.17
C PRO A 122 20.65 -0.38 -7.70
N VAL A 123 20.93 0.78 -7.13
CA VAL A 123 21.24 0.89 -5.70
C VAL A 123 19.99 1.37 -4.97
N VAL A 124 19.48 0.55 -4.06
CA VAL A 124 18.37 0.91 -3.19
C VAL A 124 18.93 1.21 -1.80
N ARG A 125 18.61 2.38 -1.27
CA ARG A 125 18.95 2.80 0.08
C ARG A 125 17.69 2.94 0.91
N TYR A 126 17.65 2.29 2.05
CA TYR A 126 16.58 2.40 3.02
C TYR A 126 17.01 3.33 4.14
N ILE A 127 16.24 4.36 4.40
CA ILE A 127 16.57 5.42 5.36
C ILE A 127 15.40 5.56 6.34
N ALA A 128 15.70 5.54 7.63
CA ALA A 128 14.72 5.74 8.69
C ALA A 128 15.16 6.87 9.63
N THR A 129 14.20 7.50 10.26
CA THR A 129 14.45 8.56 11.26
C THR A 129 14.38 8.02 12.69
N ASP A 130 13.82 6.82 12.86
CA ASP A 130 13.66 6.17 14.16
C ASP A 130 13.48 4.65 13.95
N ASN A 131 13.60 3.87 15.02
CA ASN A 131 13.27 2.45 15.15
C ASN A 131 13.63 1.57 13.93
N MET A 132 14.93 1.48 13.61
CA MET A 132 15.44 0.69 12.48
C MET A 132 14.99 -0.79 12.52
N SER A 133 14.88 -1.39 13.70
CA SER A 133 14.48 -2.79 13.83
C SER A 133 13.02 -3.01 13.38
N ARG A 134 12.12 -2.11 13.75
CA ARG A 134 10.73 -2.14 13.29
C ARG A 134 10.65 -1.84 11.79
N PHE A 135 11.41 -0.87 11.31
CA PHE A 135 11.48 -0.56 9.88
C PHE A 135 11.91 -1.79 9.07
N LEU A 136 12.96 -2.50 9.52
CA LEU A 136 13.43 -3.72 8.87
C LEU A 136 12.36 -4.81 8.86
N SER A 137 11.78 -5.15 10.01
CA SER A 137 10.83 -6.26 10.11
C SER A 137 9.54 -6.02 9.32
N VAL A 138 8.98 -4.83 9.44
CA VAL A 138 7.76 -4.44 8.71
C VAL A 138 8.09 -4.23 7.23
N GLY A 139 9.19 -3.55 6.90
CA GLY A 139 9.58 -3.29 5.51
C GLY A 139 9.82 -4.56 4.72
N GLN A 140 10.54 -5.53 5.27
CA GLN A 140 10.75 -6.83 4.62
C GLN A 140 9.44 -7.58 4.38
N PHE A 141 8.51 -7.51 5.32
CA PHE A 141 7.20 -8.13 5.19
C PHE A 141 6.37 -7.49 4.07
N PHE A 142 6.42 -6.16 3.94
CA PHE A 142 5.69 -5.42 2.90
C PHE A 142 6.31 -5.61 1.52
N LEU A 143 7.63 -5.65 1.42
CA LEU A 143 8.35 -5.80 0.16
C LEU A 143 8.41 -7.27 -0.30
N GLY A 144 8.25 -8.22 0.62
CA GLY A 144 8.43 -9.64 0.32
C GLY A 144 9.88 -10.05 0.06
N GLU A 145 10.84 -9.17 0.37
CA GLU A 145 12.26 -9.37 0.16
C GLU A 145 13.10 -8.89 1.35
N LYS A 146 14.33 -9.38 1.43
CA LYS A 146 15.26 -9.02 2.51
C LYS A 146 15.80 -7.61 2.33
N ILE A 147 15.81 -6.83 3.40
CA ILE A 147 16.49 -5.54 3.50
C ILE A 147 17.78 -5.77 4.30
N ASP A 148 18.93 -5.61 3.66
CA ASP A 148 20.21 -5.88 4.30
C ASP A 148 20.67 -4.76 5.24
N HIS A 149 20.33 -3.51 4.93
CA HIS A 149 20.78 -2.36 5.70
C HIS A 149 19.77 -1.21 5.66
N VAL A 150 19.60 -0.55 6.81
CA VAL A 150 18.82 0.69 6.97
C VAL A 150 19.73 1.74 7.59
N GLU A 151 19.76 2.92 7.03
CA GLU A 151 20.49 4.07 7.56
C GLU A 151 19.59 4.86 8.51
N LEU A 152 20.09 5.21 9.69
CA LEU A 152 19.42 6.12 10.61
C LEU A 152 19.87 7.54 10.30
N VAL A 153 18.92 8.44 10.04
CA VAL A 153 19.18 9.86 9.81
C VAL A 153 18.35 10.73 10.75
N GLN A 154 18.94 11.83 11.19
CA GLN A 154 18.19 12.85 11.94
C GLN A 154 17.73 13.95 10.97
N ILE A 155 16.43 14.21 10.92
CA ILE A 155 15.85 15.30 10.15
C ILE A 155 15.63 16.48 11.12
N GLY A 156 16.31 17.60 10.88
CA GLY A 156 16.09 18.84 11.62
C GLY A 156 16.76 18.89 13.00
N GLY A 157 18.05 18.75 13.06
CA GLY A 157 18.84 19.37 14.13
C GLY A 157 18.90 20.88 13.83
N ALA A 158 18.26 21.72 14.64
CA ALA A 158 18.53 23.13 14.64
C ALA A 158 20.05 23.29 14.85
N GLY A 159 20.74 23.82 13.86
CA GLY A 159 22.16 24.12 13.97
C GLY A 159 22.34 24.99 15.20
N SER A 160 23.00 24.46 16.21
CA SER A 160 23.58 25.28 17.28
C SER A 160 24.55 26.23 16.57
N ARG A 161 24.13 27.47 16.34
CA ARG A 161 25.08 28.56 16.11
C ARG A 161 25.96 28.58 17.37
N GLN A 162 27.18 28.13 17.23
CA GLN A 162 28.23 28.47 18.15
C GLN A 162 28.60 29.92 17.83
N ASP A 163 28.27 30.82 18.72
CA ASP A 163 28.82 32.17 18.76
C ASP A 163 30.28 32.16 19.16
#